data_3cc9aafbaa24c9ff83ac57bc535ba01a
#
_entry.id   3cc9aafbaa24c9ff83ac57bc535ba01a
#
_cell.length_a   1.000
_cell.length_b   1.000
_cell.length_c   1.000
_cell.angle_alpha   90.00
_cell.angle_beta   90.00
_cell.angle_gamma   90.00
#
_symmetry.space_group_name_H-M   'P 1'
#
loop_
_entity.id
_entity.type
_entity.pdbx_description
1 polymer ?
#
loop_
_entity_poly.entity_id
_entity_poly.type
_entity_poly.pdbx_seq_one_letter_code
_entity_poly.pdbx_strand_id
1 'polypeptide(L)'
;VGAITPTTPRMGVTLRESRAYRDWRLLAVTNLIIAITLCVAVAVAYAAAALIQARYAHLKVRELARVPAWWAAIGLNGLGAALHVTSLNFGPLSLIQPLGVLTLVIAVPLTAVTARRRATRLELTGMASTVVGLVGLTLIIKTAGKADTLTRPELTGLIVVTIVLVTLLGLLGRRPAASTLWEAVAGGIAFSVCSALCQTVVVTVGDAGAAALLWPTTLLAMLAISTFAIVATVLTQRSYRKGLSAPLAVTNLVNPATATVIGVSLLGETIASTGAEIVLAVACGLLSAFGVAQLARARETAPTPEPKVLTG
;
A
#
# COMPACT_ATOMS: atom_id res chain seq x y z
N VAL A 1 -20.03 -42.04 -57.23
CA VAL A 1 -20.09 -40.58 -57.39
C VAL A 1 -21.08 -40.11 -56.33
N GLY A 2 -20.56 -39.77 -55.11
CA GLY A 2 -21.33 -39.21 -54.01
C GLY A 2 -21.07 -37.71 -53.96
N ALA A 3 -22.06 -36.90 -54.24
CA ALA A 3 -22.00 -35.44 -54.13
C ALA A 3 -21.96 -35.03 -52.65
N ILE A 4 -20.86 -34.39 -52.21
CA ILE A 4 -20.74 -33.74 -50.92
C ILE A 4 -21.42 -32.39 -51.07
N THR A 5 -22.62 -32.24 -50.50
CA THR A 5 -23.29 -30.93 -50.36
C THR A 5 -22.58 -30.12 -49.26
N PRO A 6 -22.17 -28.86 -49.50
CA PRO A 6 -21.62 -28.01 -48.47
C PRO A 6 -22.73 -27.62 -47.49
N THR A 7 -22.60 -28.06 -46.24
CA THR A 7 -23.48 -27.61 -45.14
C THR A 7 -23.17 -26.16 -44.85
N THR A 8 -24.10 -25.26 -45.17
CA THR A 8 -24.04 -23.84 -44.75
C THR A 8 -24.00 -23.74 -43.23
N PRO A 9 -23.06 -22.97 -42.66
CA PRO A 9 -23.02 -22.78 -41.21
C PRO A 9 -24.31 -22.11 -40.75
N ARG A 10 -24.96 -22.70 -39.72
CA ARG A 10 -26.24 -22.22 -39.17
C ARG A 10 -26.02 -20.81 -38.60
N MET A 11 -26.59 -19.80 -39.28
CA MET A 11 -26.54 -18.38 -38.97
C MET A 11 -26.97 -18.06 -37.52
N GLY A 12 -27.70 -18.93 -36.84
CA GLY A 12 -28.13 -18.79 -35.44
C GLY A 12 -27.02 -19.01 -34.39
N VAL A 13 -25.99 -19.81 -34.72
CA VAL A 13 -24.86 -20.08 -33.79
C VAL A 13 -23.94 -18.87 -33.72
N THR A 14 -23.65 -18.24 -34.84
CA THR A 14 -22.78 -17.06 -34.94
C THR A 14 -23.36 -15.81 -34.25
N LEU A 15 -24.70 -15.62 -34.31
CA LEU A 15 -25.37 -14.50 -33.62
C LEU A 15 -25.44 -14.68 -32.10
N ARG A 16 -25.57 -15.92 -31.64
CA ARG A 16 -25.56 -16.23 -30.20
C ARG A 16 -24.18 -16.08 -29.60
N GLU A 17 -23.14 -16.52 -30.29
CA GLU A 17 -21.74 -16.33 -29.92
C GLU A 17 -21.35 -14.85 -29.92
N SER A 18 -21.80 -14.06 -30.88
CA SER A 18 -21.52 -12.62 -30.95
C SER A 18 -22.20 -11.83 -29.82
N ARG A 19 -23.40 -12.25 -29.37
CA ARG A 19 -24.10 -11.65 -28.23
C ARG A 19 -23.39 -12.02 -26.93
N ALA A 20 -23.08 -13.29 -26.69
CA ALA A 20 -22.36 -13.76 -25.50
C ALA A 20 -20.99 -13.09 -25.37
N TYR A 21 -20.25 -12.93 -26.47
CA TYR A 21 -18.98 -12.23 -26.52
C TYR A 21 -19.12 -10.73 -26.17
N ARG A 22 -20.17 -10.07 -26.64
CA ARG A 22 -20.48 -8.67 -26.37
C ARG A 22 -20.86 -8.48 -24.91
N ASP A 23 -21.69 -9.34 -24.35
CA ASP A 23 -22.14 -9.30 -22.96
C ASP A 23 -20.96 -9.55 -22.02
N TRP A 24 -20.07 -10.49 -22.34
CA TRP A 24 -18.84 -10.72 -21.59
C TRP A 24 -17.92 -9.50 -21.60
N ARG A 25 -17.75 -8.84 -22.75
CA ARG A 25 -16.96 -7.60 -22.84
C ARG A 25 -17.57 -6.46 -22.03
N LEU A 26 -18.87 -6.30 -22.05
CA LEU A 26 -19.57 -5.29 -21.27
C LEU A 26 -19.37 -5.54 -19.75
N LEU A 27 -19.52 -6.78 -19.31
CA LEU A 27 -19.25 -7.16 -17.91
C LEU A 27 -17.78 -6.91 -17.51
N ALA A 28 -16.83 -7.26 -18.36
CA ALA A 28 -15.41 -7.02 -18.10
C ALA A 28 -15.08 -5.52 -17.99
N VAL A 29 -15.65 -4.69 -18.88
CA VAL A 29 -15.48 -3.22 -18.83
C VAL A 29 -16.15 -2.64 -17.59
N THR A 30 -17.35 -3.10 -17.24
CA THR A 30 -18.07 -2.65 -16.04
C THR A 30 -17.27 -2.98 -14.77
N ASN A 31 -16.78 -4.22 -14.64
CA ASN A 31 -15.95 -4.63 -13.51
C ASN A 31 -14.67 -3.80 -13.42
N LEU A 32 -14.03 -3.51 -14.54
CA LEU A 32 -12.85 -2.68 -14.59
C LEU A 32 -13.13 -1.23 -14.10
N ILE A 33 -14.24 -0.65 -14.53
CA ILE A 33 -14.68 0.69 -14.10
C ILE A 33 -14.94 0.68 -12.59
N ILE A 34 -15.63 -0.33 -12.07
CA ILE A 34 -15.89 -0.49 -10.64
C ILE A 34 -14.56 -0.60 -9.87
N ALA A 35 -13.63 -1.45 -10.34
CA ALA A 35 -12.32 -1.60 -9.71
C ALA A 35 -11.55 -0.28 -9.64
N ILE A 36 -11.49 0.48 -10.74
CA ILE A 36 -10.81 1.79 -10.79
C ILE A 36 -11.49 2.78 -9.85
N THR A 37 -12.83 2.84 -9.85
CA THR A 37 -13.59 3.75 -8.98
C THR A 37 -13.36 3.45 -7.51
N LEU A 38 -13.37 2.16 -7.12
CA LEU A 38 -13.03 1.74 -5.77
C LEU A 38 -11.60 2.11 -5.39
N CYS A 39 -10.63 1.93 -6.29
CA CYS A 39 -9.24 2.29 -6.02
C CYS A 39 -9.06 3.82 -5.85
N VAL A 40 -9.78 4.63 -6.61
CA VAL A 40 -9.79 6.09 -6.40
C VAL A 40 -10.39 6.42 -5.02
N ALA A 41 -11.49 5.79 -4.64
CA ALA A 41 -12.10 5.97 -3.31
C ALA A 41 -11.15 5.54 -2.18
N VAL A 42 -10.42 4.44 -2.34
CA VAL A 42 -9.35 3.99 -1.44
C VAL A 42 -8.29 5.08 -1.30
N ALA A 43 -7.79 5.60 -2.42
CA ALA A 43 -6.74 6.61 -2.43
C ALA A 43 -7.19 7.91 -1.75
N VAL A 44 -8.43 8.33 -1.95
CA VAL A 44 -9.03 9.48 -1.28
C VAL A 44 -9.16 9.22 0.22
N ALA A 45 -9.64 8.06 0.63
CA ALA A 45 -9.79 7.70 2.03
C ALA A 45 -8.43 7.70 2.77
N TYR A 46 -7.41 7.07 2.19
CA TYR A 46 -6.07 7.06 2.77
C TYR A 46 -5.41 8.43 2.77
N ALA A 47 -5.56 9.23 1.70
CA ALA A 47 -5.01 10.58 1.64
C ALA A 47 -5.67 11.50 2.69
N ALA A 48 -6.99 11.42 2.85
CA ALA A 48 -7.72 12.17 3.87
C ALA A 48 -7.32 11.72 5.29
N ALA A 49 -7.21 10.43 5.53
CA ALA A 49 -6.73 9.87 6.80
C ALA A 49 -5.33 10.40 7.13
N ALA A 50 -4.39 10.29 6.19
CA ALA A 50 -3.01 10.75 6.36
C ALA A 50 -2.94 12.27 6.62
N LEU A 51 -3.78 13.07 5.96
CA LEU A 51 -3.84 14.51 6.18
C LEU A 51 -4.35 14.87 7.58
N ILE A 52 -5.41 14.19 8.05
CA ILE A 52 -5.93 14.37 9.42
C ILE A 52 -4.85 13.93 10.42
N GLN A 53 -4.21 12.80 10.21
CA GLN A 53 -3.12 12.32 11.06
C GLN A 53 -1.95 13.31 11.10
N ALA A 54 -1.55 13.88 9.96
CA ALA A 54 -0.50 14.87 9.89
C ALA A 54 -0.84 16.17 10.66
N ARG A 55 -2.11 16.58 10.63
CA ARG A 55 -2.57 17.76 11.39
C ARG A 55 -2.38 17.61 12.88
N TYR A 56 -2.56 16.42 13.42
CA TYR A 56 -2.43 16.11 14.86
C TYR A 56 -1.10 15.44 15.22
N ALA A 57 -0.13 15.40 14.29
CA ALA A 57 1.13 14.69 14.49
C ALA A 57 2.02 15.30 15.60
N HIS A 58 1.76 16.55 16.01
CA HIS A 58 2.44 17.21 17.10
C HIS A 58 2.00 16.73 18.49
N LEU A 59 0.83 16.10 18.60
CA LEU A 59 0.28 15.61 19.85
C LEU A 59 0.95 14.29 20.27
N LYS A 60 0.99 14.05 21.59
CA LYS A 60 1.40 12.76 22.13
C LYS A 60 0.30 11.72 21.88
N VAL A 61 0.69 10.44 21.78
CA VAL A 61 -0.26 9.32 21.52
C VAL A 61 -1.44 9.31 22.52
N ARG A 62 -1.16 9.64 23.79
CA ARG A 62 -2.19 9.71 24.84
C ARG A 62 -3.21 10.82 24.63
N GLU A 63 -2.79 11.92 24.05
CA GLU A 63 -3.62 13.07 23.70
C GLU A 63 -4.43 12.76 22.43
N LEU A 64 -3.81 12.11 21.45
CA LEU A 64 -4.47 11.66 20.21
C LEU A 64 -5.69 10.78 20.48
N ALA A 65 -5.62 9.88 21.47
CA ALA A 65 -6.74 9.02 21.85
C ALA A 65 -8.00 9.78 22.28
N ARG A 66 -7.85 11.06 22.66
CA ARG A 66 -8.94 11.95 23.04
C ARG A 66 -9.47 12.83 21.91
N VAL A 67 -8.84 12.79 20.72
CA VAL A 67 -9.21 13.60 19.55
C VAL A 67 -10.16 12.80 18.65
N PRO A 68 -11.46 13.16 18.54
CA PRO A 68 -12.41 12.43 17.70
C PRO A 68 -11.99 12.37 16.23
N ALA A 69 -11.39 13.45 15.71
CA ALA A 69 -10.92 13.50 14.33
C ALA A 69 -9.80 12.49 14.05
N TRP A 70 -8.97 12.15 15.04
CA TRP A 70 -7.96 11.10 14.91
C TRP A 70 -8.61 9.72 14.75
N TRP A 71 -9.67 9.44 15.50
CA TRP A 71 -10.44 8.20 15.35
C TRP A 71 -11.16 8.14 14.00
N ALA A 72 -11.63 9.30 13.48
CA ALA A 72 -12.16 9.37 12.12
C ALA A 72 -11.09 9.02 11.09
N ALA A 73 -9.84 9.46 11.27
CA ALA A 73 -8.73 9.06 10.40
C ALA A 73 -8.44 7.55 10.48
N ILE A 74 -8.49 6.94 11.67
CA ILE A 74 -8.37 5.49 11.83
C ILE A 74 -9.53 4.78 11.11
N GLY A 75 -10.76 5.27 11.25
CA GLY A 75 -11.92 4.76 10.52
C GLY A 75 -11.78 4.88 9.01
N LEU A 76 -11.24 5.99 8.50
CA LEU A 76 -10.95 6.17 7.07
C LEU A 76 -9.88 5.18 6.58
N ASN A 77 -8.84 4.89 7.37
CA ASN A 77 -7.87 3.85 7.04
C ASN A 77 -8.53 2.47 6.98
N GLY A 78 -9.40 2.15 7.93
CA GLY A 78 -10.18 0.90 7.93
C GLY A 78 -11.11 0.81 6.72
N LEU A 79 -11.82 1.90 6.40
CA LEU A 79 -12.65 1.99 5.20
C LEU A 79 -11.83 1.81 3.93
N GLY A 80 -10.69 2.48 3.83
CA GLY A 80 -9.77 2.33 2.70
C GLY A 80 -9.31 0.88 2.53
N ALA A 81 -8.96 0.19 3.63
CA ALA A 81 -8.58 -1.22 3.60
C ALA A 81 -9.75 -2.12 3.13
N ALA A 82 -10.96 -1.89 3.64
CA ALA A 82 -12.15 -2.65 3.22
C ALA A 82 -12.47 -2.44 1.73
N LEU A 83 -12.44 -1.19 1.26
CA LEU A 83 -12.64 -0.86 -0.16
C LEU A 83 -11.55 -1.48 -1.05
N HIS A 84 -10.30 -1.50 -0.57
CA HIS A 84 -9.18 -2.13 -1.30
C HIS A 84 -9.41 -3.64 -1.48
N VAL A 85 -9.76 -4.34 -0.40
CA VAL A 85 -10.09 -5.77 -0.46
C VAL A 85 -11.29 -6.00 -1.39
N THR A 86 -12.32 -5.15 -1.31
CA THR A 86 -13.49 -5.24 -2.19
C THR A 86 -13.10 -5.06 -3.66
N SER A 87 -12.16 -4.16 -3.97
CA SER A 87 -11.73 -3.90 -5.35
C SER A 87 -11.10 -5.13 -6.03
N LEU A 88 -10.48 -6.03 -5.25
CA LEU A 88 -9.89 -7.28 -5.74
C LEU A 88 -10.91 -8.25 -6.35
N ASN A 89 -12.20 -8.10 -6.02
CA ASN A 89 -13.26 -8.90 -6.63
C ASN A 89 -13.62 -8.43 -8.06
N PHE A 90 -13.21 -7.23 -8.44
CA PHE A 90 -13.62 -6.61 -9.71
C PHE A 90 -12.47 -6.43 -10.71
N GLY A 91 -11.23 -6.65 -10.31
CA GLY A 91 -10.09 -6.47 -11.20
C GLY A 91 -8.88 -7.31 -10.82
N PRO A 92 -7.94 -7.52 -11.76
CA PRO A 92 -6.74 -8.28 -11.48
C PRO A 92 -5.83 -7.51 -10.51
N LEU A 93 -5.13 -8.24 -9.66
CA LEU A 93 -4.22 -7.70 -8.65
C LEU A 93 -3.14 -6.81 -9.28
N SER A 94 -2.63 -7.19 -10.45
CA SER A 94 -1.64 -6.42 -11.22
C SER A 94 -2.08 -5.00 -11.61
N LEU A 95 -3.40 -4.79 -11.74
CA LEU A 95 -3.97 -3.46 -12.00
C LEU A 95 -4.20 -2.68 -10.69
N ILE A 96 -4.63 -3.37 -9.64
CA ILE A 96 -5.05 -2.75 -8.38
C ILE A 96 -3.83 -2.30 -7.55
N GLN A 97 -2.74 -3.05 -7.56
CA GLN A 97 -1.52 -2.72 -6.83
C GLN A 97 -0.92 -1.35 -7.19
N PRO A 98 -0.72 -1.00 -8.49
CA PRO A 98 -0.22 0.33 -8.86
C PRO A 98 -1.14 1.47 -8.42
N LEU A 99 -2.44 1.22 -8.32
CA LEU A 99 -3.42 2.25 -7.96
C LEU A 99 -3.30 2.68 -6.48
N GLY A 100 -2.68 1.87 -5.61
CA GLY A 100 -2.33 2.29 -4.25
C GLY A 100 -1.43 3.53 -4.20
N VAL A 101 -0.62 3.75 -5.23
CA VAL A 101 0.24 4.93 -5.37
C VAL A 101 -0.57 6.22 -5.58
N LEU A 102 -1.82 6.13 -6.04
CA LEU A 102 -2.73 7.28 -6.17
C LEU A 102 -2.91 8.04 -4.86
N THR A 103 -2.75 7.37 -3.71
CA THR A 103 -2.77 8.04 -2.40
C THR A 103 -1.75 9.18 -2.35
N LEU A 104 -0.54 8.98 -2.88
CA LEU A 104 0.50 10.01 -2.92
C LEU A 104 0.14 11.13 -3.90
N VAL A 105 -0.41 10.77 -5.07
CA VAL A 105 -0.87 11.73 -6.09
C VAL A 105 -1.94 12.67 -5.55
N ILE A 106 -2.79 12.17 -4.66
CA ILE A 106 -3.85 12.98 -4.02
C ILE A 106 -3.30 13.73 -2.81
N ALA A 107 -2.51 13.07 -1.96
CA ALA A 107 -2.06 13.64 -0.69
C ALA A 107 -1.12 14.84 -0.87
N VAL A 108 -0.22 14.82 -1.87
CA VAL A 108 0.75 15.91 -2.07
C VAL A 108 0.07 17.23 -2.47
N PRO A 109 -0.78 17.28 -3.51
CA PRO A 109 -1.54 18.49 -3.82
C PRO A 109 -2.50 18.89 -2.69
N LEU A 110 -3.16 17.93 -2.05
CA LEU A 110 -4.11 18.21 -0.97
C LEU A 110 -3.41 18.86 0.24
N THR A 111 -2.18 18.43 0.55
CA THR A 111 -1.35 19.08 1.58
C THR A 111 -1.03 20.52 1.23
N ALA A 112 -0.71 20.82 -0.03
CA ALA A 112 -0.43 22.17 -0.48
C ALA A 112 -1.68 23.06 -0.42
N VAL A 113 -2.83 22.56 -0.87
CA VAL A 113 -4.13 23.27 -0.83
C VAL A 113 -4.54 23.58 0.61
N THR A 114 -4.42 22.61 1.52
CA THR A 114 -4.78 22.84 2.94
C THR A 114 -3.83 23.82 3.63
N ALA A 115 -2.57 23.89 3.17
CA ALA A 115 -1.63 24.93 3.60
C ALA A 115 -1.83 26.28 2.88
N ARG A 116 -2.89 26.42 2.07
CA ARG A 116 -3.20 27.63 1.27
C ARG A 116 -2.04 28.09 0.38
N ARG A 117 -1.27 27.14 -0.17
CA ARG A 117 -0.15 27.39 -1.08
C ARG A 117 -0.26 26.50 -2.32
N ARG A 118 0.52 26.82 -3.35
CA ARG A 118 0.68 25.92 -4.50
C ARG A 118 1.74 24.86 -4.19
N ALA A 119 1.58 23.67 -4.74
CA ALA A 119 2.62 22.67 -4.70
C ALA A 119 3.87 23.17 -5.45
N THR A 120 5.03 23.01 -4.85
CA THR A 120 6.29 23.43 -5.45
C THR A 120 6.68 22.49 -6.60
N ARG A 121 7.54 22.96 -7.50
CA ARG A 121 8.07 22.10 -8.57
C ARG A 121 8.79 20.87 -7.99
N LEU A 122 9.49 21.06 -6.88
CA LEU A 122 10.21 19.97 -6.21
C LEU A 122 9.25 18.92 -5.63
N GLU A 123 8.10 19.33 -5.07
CA GLU A 123 7.05 18.41 -4.61
C GLU A 123 6.42 17.65 -5.78
N LEU A 124 6.12 18.34 -6.89
CA LEU A 124 5.49 17.72 -8.06
C LEU A 124 6.45 16.74 -8.77
N THR A 125 7.73 17.13 -8.96
CA THR A 125 8.72 16.23 -9.57
C THR A 125 9.04 15.06 -8.68
N GLY A 126 9.16 15.28 -7.36
CA GLY A 126 9.37 14.20 -6.38
C GLY A 126 8.20 13.22 -6.35
N MET A 127 6.95 13.73 -6.35
CA MET A 127 5.75 12.92 -6.45
C MET A 127 5.73 12.11 -7.76
N ALA A 128 5.94 12.77 -8.90
CA ALA A 128 5.91 12.11 -10.20
C ALA A 128 6.99 11.01 -10.31
N SER A 129 8.22 11.29 -9.88
CA SER A 129 9.32 10.30 -9.88
C SER A 129 9.00 9.10 -8.99
N THR A 130 8.45 9.34 -7.78
CA THR A 130 8.06 8.26 -6.87
C THR A 130 6.94 7.41 -7.49
N VAL A 131 5.92 8.04 -8.06
CA VAL A 131 4.78 7.35 -8.70
C VAL A 131 5.24 6.51 -9.88
N VAL A 132 6.02 7.09 -10.80
CA VAL A 132 6.52 6.37 -11.99
C VAL A 132 7.39 5.18 -11.58
N GLY A 133 8.29 5.37 -10.62
CA GLY A 133 9.14 4.31 -10.13
C GLY A 133 8.35 3.19 -9.43
N LEU A 134 7.37 3.51 -8.57
CA LEU A 134 6.54 2.51 -7.88
C LEU A 134 5.62 1.75 -8.85
N VAL A 135 5.00 2.45 -9.80
CA VAL A 135 4.19 1.80 -10.86
C VAL A 135 5.07 0.89 -11.69
N GLY A 136 6.26 1.36 -12.11
CA GLY A 136 7.22 0.54 -12.84
C GLY A 136 7.62 -0.71 -12.08
N LEU A 137 7.98 -0.60 -10.79
CA LEU A 137 8.29 -1.74 -9.92
C LEU A 137 7.14 -2.75 -9.89
N THR A 138 5.90 -2.28 -9.67
CA THR A 138 4.73 -3.16 -9.56
C THR A 138 4.43 -3.89 -10.88
N LEU A 139 4.67 -3.25 -12.02
CA LEU A 139 4.44 -3.87 -13.33
C LEU A 139 5.53 -4.89 -13.70
N ILE A 140 6.75 -4.71 -13.19
CA ILE A 140 7.90 -5.57 -13.51
C ILE A 140 7.97 -6.77 -12.56
N ILE A 141 7.78 -6.56 -11.26
CA ILE A 141 7.84 -7.62 -10.25
C ILE A 141 6.57 -8.47 -10.36
N LYS A 142 6.68 -9.58 -11.08
CA LYS A 142 5.64 -10.60 -11.16
C LYS A 142 5.98 -11.68 -10.15
N THR A 143 5.19 -11.79 -9.10
CA THR A 143 5.26 -12.95 -8.22
C THR A 143 4.55 -14.11 -8.91
N ALA A 144 5.29 -15.18 -9.21
CA ALA A 144 4.76 -16.41 -9.76
C ALA A 144 4.74 -17.47 -8.64
N GLY A 145 3.64 -18.20 -8.53
CA GLY A 145 3.48 -19.28 -7.55
C GLY A 145 2.29 -19.06 -6.61
N LYS A 146 1.82 -20.16 -6.03
CA LYS A 146 0.82 -20.13 -4.95
C LYS A 146 1.57 -19.71 -3.69
N ALA A 147 1.17 -18.62 -3.07
CA ALA A 147 1.76 -18.22 -1.78
C ALA A 147 1.57 -19.33 -0.75
N ASP A 148 2.68 -19.73 -0.14
CA ASP A 148 2.69 -20.72 0.94
C ASP A 148 2.33 -20.04 2.27
N THR A 149 2.09 -20.82 3.31
CA THR A 149 1.85 -20.35 4.66
C THR A 149 3.13 -20.40 5.46
N LEU A 150 3.35 -19.43 6.34
CA LEU A 150 4.51 -19.44 7.24
C LEU A 150 4.46 -20.63 8.19
N THR A 151 5.54 -21.38 8.23
CA THR A 151 5.76 -22.40 9.26
C THR A 151 5.96 -21.75 10.64
N ARG A 152 5.83 -22.54 11.72
CA ARG A 152 6.04 -22.01 13.08
C ARG A 152 7.40 -21.30 13.27
N PRO A 153 8.53 -21.86 12.84
CA PRO A 153 9.82 -21.18 13.00
C PRO A 153 9.92 -19.90 12.15
N GLU A 154 9.39 -19.90 10.92
CA GLU A 154 9.38 -18.73 10.06
C GLU A 154 8.50 -17.62 10.63
N LEU A 155 7.30 -17.96 11.11
CA LEU A 155 6.39 -17.03 11.80
C LEU A 155 7.08 -16.37 13.00
N THR A 156 7.69 -17.20 13.86
CA THR A 156 8.36 -16.69 15.07
C THR A 156 9.60 -15.87 14.70
N GLY A 157 10.40 -16.33 13.75
CA GLY A 157 11.56 -15.60 13.23
C GLY A 157 11.18 -14.24 12.64
N LEU A 158 10.15 -14.20 11.80
CA LEU A 158 9.63 -12.95 11.22
C LEU A 158 9.16 -11.97 12.31
N ILE A 159 8.41 -12.45 13.31
CA ILE A 159 7.96 -11.61 14.44
C ILE A 159 9.15 -11.04 15.19
N VAL A 160 10.14 -11.88 15.57
CA VAL A 160 11.32 -11.44 16.34
C VAL A 160 12.15 -10.43 15.56
N VAL A 161 12.49 -10.74 14.30
CA VAL A 161 13.25 -9.83 13.43
C VAL A 161 12.52 -8.49 13.26
N THR A 162 11.21 -8.53 13.07
CA THR A 162 10.40 -7.31 12.94
C THR A 162 10.40 -6.49 14.23
N ILE A 163 10.24 -7.12 15.39
CA ILE A 163 10.31 -6.41 16.68
C ILE A 163 11.65 -5.71 16.83
N VAL A 164 12.75 -6.40 16.55
CA VAL A 164 14.11 -5.83 16.67
C VAL A 164 14.28 -4.66 15.69
N LEU A 165 13.94 -4.85 14.42
CA LEU A 165 14.10 -3.83 13.38
C LEU A 165 13.24 -2.59 13.64
N VAL A 166 11.96 -2.79 13.93
CA VAL A 166 11.00 -1.69 14.18
C VAL A 166 11.37 -0.93 15.47
N THR A 167 11.82 -1.65 16.49
CA THR A 167 12.31 -1.00 17.74
C THR A 167 13.56 -0.18 17.47
N LEU A 168 14.56 -0.74 16.78
CA LEU A 168 15.81 -0.06 16.45
C LEU A 168 15.55 1.20 15.63
N LEU A 169 14.79 1.09 14.55
CA LEU A 169 14.45 2.22 13.68
C LEU A 169 13.60 3.27 14.41
N GLY A 170 12.65 2.83 15.23
CA GLY A 170 11.84 3.71 16.06
C GLY A 170 12.65 4.47 17.10
N LEU A 171 13.68 3.84 17.68
CA LEU A 171 14.62 4.50 18.61
C LEU A 171 15.54 5.47 17.86
N LEU A 172 16.04 5.10 16.67
CA LEU A 172 16.81 6.00 15.82
C LEU A 172 16.02 7.26 15.48
N GLY A 173 14.74 7.13 15.12
CA GLY A 173 13.85 8.26 14.81
C GLY A 173 13.52 9.16 16.02
N ARG A 174 13.76 8.69 17.24
CA ARG A 174 13.58 9.49 18.48
C ARG A 174 14.73 10.45 18.78
N ARG A 175 15.90 10.25 18.17
CA ARG A 175 17.06 11.12 18.42
C ARG A 175 16.75 12.53 17.94
N PRO A 176 17.13 13.60 18.70
CA PRO A 176 16.76 14.97 18.37
C PRO A 176 17.22 15.44 16.98
N ALA A 177 18.39 14.99 16.54
CA ALA A 177 18.96 15.30 15.22
C ALA A 177 18.53 14.33 14.12
N ALA A 178 17.77 13.28 14.42
CA ALA A 178 17.42 12.27 13.44
C ALA A 178 16.25 12.69 12.54
N SER A 179 16.26 12.17 11.33
CA SER A 179 15.12 12.29 10.43
C SER A 179 13.94 11.44 10.94
N THR A 180 12.74 12.01 10.93
CA THR A 180 11.50 11.28 11.22
C THR A 180 11.18 10.23 10.16
N LEU A 181 11.95 10.18 9.06
CA LEU A 181 11.81 9.15 8.01
C LEU A 181 12.16 7.75 8.54
N TRP A 182 12.98 7.61 9.58
CA TRP A 182 13.22 6.33 10.24
C TRP A 182 11.93 5.72 10.82
N GLU A 183 11.08 6.57 11.39
CA GLU A 183 9.76 6.15 11.89
C GLU A 183 8.83 5.74 10.72
N ALA A 184 8.93 6.41 9.56
CA ALA A 184 8.18 6.04 8.36
C ALA A 184 8.65 4.69 7.77
N VAL A 185 9.96 4.44 7.74
CA VAL A 185 10.54 3.13 7.35
C VAL A 185 10.03 2.03 8.27
N ALA A 186 10.14 2.24 9.58
CA ALA A 186 9.66 1.27 10.58
C ALA A 186 8.16 0.99 10.45
N GLY A 187 7.35 2.02 10.19
CA GLY A 187 5.92 1.89 9.93
C GLY A 187 5.63 1.09 8.66
N GLY A 188 6.36 1.35 7.56
CA GLY A 188 6.24 0.63 6.30
C GLY A 188 6.57 -0.86 6.45
N ILE A 189 7.67 -1.19 7.15
CA ILE A 189 8.04 -2.57 7.46
C ILE A 189 6.94 -3.26 8.28
N ALA A 190 6.46 -2.62 9.35
CA ALA A 190 5.43 -3.20 10.21
C ALA A 190 4.10 -3.43 9.46
N PHE A 191 3.66 -2.53 8.57
CA PHE A 191 2.49 -2.75 7.71
C PHE A 191 2.69 -3.89 6.74
N SER A 192 3.88 -4.02 6.15
CA SER A 192 4.20 -5.13 5.24
C SER A 192 4.12 -6.49 5.94
N VAL A 193 4.69 -6.58 7.14
CA VAL A 193 4.61 -7.79 7.96
C VAL A 193 3.18 -8.11 8.36
N CYS A 194 2.36 -7.09 8.71
CA CYS A 194 0.92 -7.29 8.92
C CYS A 194 0.27 -7.95 7.70
N SER A 195 0.58 -7.48 6.49
CA SER A 195 0.01 -8.04 5.26
C SER A 195 0.41 -9.49 5.03
N ALA A 196 1.69 -9.84 5.25
CA ALA A 196 2.18 -11.22 5.13
C ALA A 196 1.55 -12.16 6.16
N LEU A 197 1.41 -11.70 7.41
CA LEU A 197 0.73 -12.46 8.46
C LEU A 197 -0.78 -12.62 8.18
N CYS A 198 -1.45 -11.58 7.68
CA CYS A 198 -2.84 -11.65 7.25
C CYS A 198 -3.01 -12.69 6.14
N GLN A 199 -2.13 -12.72 5.14
CA GLN A 199 -2.15 -13.70 4.07
C GLN A 199 -2.02 -15.13 4.62
N THR A 200 -1.06 -15.38 5.54
CA THR A 200 -0.91 -16.68 6.21
C THR A 200 -2.19 -17.10 6.93
N VAL A 201 -2.83 -16.20 7.69
CA VAL A 201 -4.09 -16.48 8.40
C VAL A 201 -5.21 -16.80 7.41
N VAL A 202 -5.37 -16.00 6.36
CA VAL A 202 -6.44 -16.18 5.36
C VAL A 202 -6.29 -17.51 4.62
N VAL A 203 -5.08 -17.87 4.19
CA VAL A 203 -4.82 -19.14 3.50
C VAL A 203 -5.06 -20.30 4.46
N THR A 204 -4.54 -20.25 5.70
CA THR A 204 -4.72 -21.29 6.70
C THR A 204 -6.21 -21.53 7.00
N VAL A 205 -7.00 -20.48 7.16
CA VAL A 205 -8.44 -20.58 7.41
C VAL A 205 -9.19 -21.06 6.18
N GLY A 206 -8.77 -20.65 4.98
CA GLY A 206 -9.35 -21.10 3.71
C GLY A 206 -9.16 -22.62 3.49
N ASP A 207 -7.98 -23.15 3.81
CA ASP A 207 -7.64 -24.55 3.61
C ASP A 207 -8.20 -25.46 4.73
N ALA A 208 -8.17 -25.03 5.99
CA ALA A 208 -8.53 -25.85 7.15
C ALA A 208 -9.87 -25.50 7.83
N GLY A 209 -10.56 -24.46 7.30
CA GLY A 209 -11.85 -24.02 7.83
C GLY A 209 -11.73 -23.10 9.07
N ALA A 210 -12.87 -22.61 9.56
CA ALA A 210 -12.95 -21.65 10.65
C ALA A 210 -12.33 -22.14 11.97
N ALA A 211 -12.28 -23.45 12.22
CA ALA A 211 -11.64 -24.02 13.41
C ALA A 211 -10.13 -23.67 13.49
N ALA A 212 -9.47 -23.42 12.35
CA ALA A 212 -8.09 -23.00 12.31
C ALA A 212 -7.83 -21.63 12.98
N LEU A 213 -8.85 -20.80 13.16
CA LEU A 213 -8.75 -19.55 13.92
C LEU A 213 -8.31 -19.76 15.37
N LEU A 214 -8.62 -20.93 15.94
CA LEU A 214 -8.25 -21.30 17.32
C LEU A 214 -6.90 -21.97 17.44
N TRP A 215 -6.22 -22.21 16.34
CA TRP A 215 -4.89 -22.83 16.40
C TRP A 215 -3.86 -21.86 17.03
N PRO A 216 -2.96 -22.36 17.87
CA PRO A 216 -2.00 -21.50 18.58
C PRO A 216 -1.14 -20.65 17.63
N THR A 217 -0.79 -21.16 16.45
CA THR A 217 -0.05 -20.42 15.41
C THR A 217 -0.86 -19.27 14.83
N THR A 218 -2.14 -19.52 14.55
CA THR A 218 -3.06 -18.51 14.01
C THR A 218 -3.35 -17.43 15.05
N LEU A 219 -3.57 -17.82 16.31
CA LEU A 219 -3.74 -16.87 17.42
C LEU A 219 -2.51 -15.99 17.63
N LEU A 220 -1.29 -16.58 17.55
CA LEU A 220 -0.05 -15.84 17.62
C LEU A 220 0.08 -14.84 16.44
N ALA A 221 -0.25 -15.28 15.22
CA ALA A 221 -0.25 -14.42 14.04
C ALA A 221 -1.25 -13.26 14.19
N MET A 222 -2.47 -13.51 14.65
CA MET A 222 -3.50 -12.50 14.90
C MET A 222 -3.07 -11.46 15.96
N LEU A 223 -2.44 -11.94 17.05
CA LEU A 223 -1.87 -11.07 18.08
C LEU A 223 -0.75 -10.19 17.50
N ALA A 224 0.13 -10.78 16.70
CA ALA A 224 1.22 -10.06 16.04
C ALA A 224 0.68 -9.02 15.04
N ILE A 225 -0.33 -9.37 14.22
CA ILE A 225 -1.03 -8.45 13.30
C ILE A 225 -1.56 -7.26 14.08
N SER A 226 -2.30 -7.49 15.15
CA SER A 226 -2.90 -6.42 15.97
C SER A 226 -1.83 -5.51 16.56
N THR A 227 -0.77 -6.09 17.11
CA THR A 227 0.35 -5.36 17.71
C THR A 227 1.09 -4.53 16.67
N PHE A 228 1.47 -5.13 15.53
CA PHE A 228 2.20 -4.42 14.49
C PHE A 228 1.34 -3.36 13.80
N ALA A 229 0.03 -3.58 13.63
CA ALA A 229 -0.88 -2.57 13.08
C ALA A 229 -0.94 -1.32 13.98
N ILE A 230 -1.02 -1.50 15.31
CA ILE A 230 -0.97 -0.40 16.27
C ILE A 230 0.38 0.31 16.21
N VAL A 231 1.48 -0.45 16.27
CA VAL A 231 2.84 0.11 16.22
C VAL A 231 3.10 0.85 14.91
N ALA A 232 2.72 0.27 13.77
CA ALA A 232 2.85 0.88 12.46
C ALA A 232 2.07 2.20 12.39
N THR A 233 0.82 2.21 12.86
CA THR A 233 -0.02 3.41 12.91
C THR A 233 0.64 4.51 13.77
N VAL A 234 1.14 4.17 14.96
CA VAL A 234 1.80 5.13 15.86
C VAL A 234 3.08 5.67 15.24
N LEU A 235 3.92 4.83 14.64
CA LEU A 235 5.18 5.24 14.01
C LEU A 235 4.93 6.13 12.79
N THR A 236 4.00 5.73 11.92
CA THR A 236 3.59 6.52 10.77
C THR A 236 3.00 7.87 11.20
N GLN A 237 2.13 7.89 12.20
CA GLN A 237 1.61 9.11 12.80
C GLN A 237 2.74 10.05 13.28
N ARG A 238 3.73 9.51 13.95
CA ARG A 238 4.88 10.27 14.45
C ARG A 238 5.78 10.78 13.34
N SER A 239 5.91 10.05 12.25
CA SER A 239 6.73 10.45 11.10
C SER A 239 6.21 11.71 10.42
N TYR A 240 4.91 11.99 10.52
CA TYR A 240 4.27 13.16 9.91
C TYR A 240 4.55 14.50 10.61
N ARG A 241 5.21 14.50 11.77
CA ARG A 241 5.47 15.71 12.57
C ARG A 241 6.19 16.83 11.84
N LYS A 242 7.01 16.50 10.87
CA LYS A 242 7.73 17.48 10.04
C LYS A 242 7.19 17.60 8.61
N GLY A 243 5.99 17.12 8.31
CA GLY A 243 5.33 17.15 7.01
C GLY A 243 4.91 15.77 6.53
N LEU A 244 3.92 15.71 5.64
CA LEU A 244 3.26 14.49 5.21
C LEU A 244 3.93 13.82 4.02
N SER A 245 4.29 14.58 2.97
CA SER A 245 4.60 14.04 1.65
C SER A 245 5.78 13.06 1.64
N ALA A 246 6.89 13.41 2.29
CA ALA A 246 8.08 12.55 2.31
C ALA A 246 7.89 11.28 3.13
N PRO A 247 7.35 11.31 4.38
CA PRO A 247 7.07 10.08 5.11
C PRO A 247 6.06 9.17 4.42
N LEU A 248 5.02 9.73 3.80
CA LEU A 248 4.04 8.96 3.04
C LEU A 248 4.69 8.27 1.85
N ALA A 249 5.56 8.97 1.10
CA ALA A 249 6.31 8.38 -0.01
C ALA A 249 7.27 7.28 0.46
N VAL A 250 7.96 7.47 1.60
CA VAL A 250 8.82 6.45 2.21
C VAL A 250 8.02 5.21 2.57
N THR A 251 6.90 5.35 3.26
CA THR A 251 6.05 4.23 3.65
C THR A 251 5.54 3.47 2.42
N ASN A 252 5.12 4.19 1.37
CA ASN A 252 4.65 3.60 0.11
C ASN A 252 5.76 2.89 -0.69
N LEU A 253 7.03 3.25 -0.51
CA LEU A 253 8.17 2.57 -1.12
C LEU A 253 8.61 1.35 -0.29
N VAL A 254 8.71 1.52 1.02
CA VAL A 254 9.22 0.48 1.93
C VAL A 254 8.24 -0.70 2.05
N ASN A 255 6.93 -0.43 2.04
CA ASN A 255 5.93 -1.47 2.18
C ASN A 255 6.03 -2.55 1.09
N PRO A 256 5.93 -2.26 -0.23
CA PRO A 256 6.07 -3.29 -1.25
C PRO A 256 7.48 -3.90 -1.31
N ALA A 257 8.54 -3.12 -1.03
CA ALA A 257 9.89 -3.66 -1.00
C ALA A 257 10.05 -4.73 0.10
N THR A 258 9.55 -4.46 1.29
CA THR A 258 9.56 -5.43 2.41
C THR A 258 8.66 -6.63 2.10
N ALA A 259 7.46 -6.42 1.52
CA ALA A 259 6.57 -7.49 1.12
C ALA A 259 7.24 -8.44 0.12
N THR A 260 7.95 -7.90 -0.87
CA THR A 260 8.71 -8.69 -1.85
C THR A 260 9.80 -9.52 -1.17
N VAL A 261 10.55 -8.93 -0.23
CA VAL A 261 11.59 -9.67 0.52
C VAL A 261 10.96 -10.83 1.31
N ILE A 262 9.85 -10.59 2.00
CA ILE A 262 9.16 -11.63 2.78
C ILE A 262 8.59 -12.70 1.84
N GLY A 263 7.93 -12.32 0.75
CA GLY A 263 7.34 -13.22 -0.23
C GLY A 263 8.37 -14.20 -0.80
N VAL A 264 9.50 -13.65 -1.25
CA VAL A 264 10.58 -14.46 -1.85
C VAL A 264 11.32 -15.32 -0.82
N SER A 265 11.59 -14.77 0.38
CA SER A 265 12.43 -15.47 1.36
C SER A 265 11.68 -16.47 2.25
N LEU A 266 10.38 -16.25 2.48
CA LEU A 266 9.60 -17.02 3.46
C LEU A 266 8.33 -17.65 2.88
N LEU A 267 7.71 -17.06 1.84
CA LEU A 267 6.44 -17.53 1.29
C LEU A 267 6.63 -18.31 -0.03
N GLY A 268 7.87 -18.67 -0.38
CA GLY A 268 8.17 -19.45 -1.58
C GLY A 268 7.82 -18.76 -2.90
N GLU A 269 7.56 -17.43 -2.87
CA GLU A 269 7.29 -16.68 -4.08
C GLU A 269 8.54 -16.60 -4.95
N THR A 270 8.37 -16.84 -6.25
CA THR A 270 9.45 -16.67 -7.22
C THR A 270 9.25 -15.39 -8.01
N ILE A 271 10.30 -14.60 -8.13
CA ILE A 271 10.29 -13.46 -9.03
C ILE A 271 10.60 -14.01 -10.43
N ALA A 272 9.57 -14.08 -11.29
CA ALA A 272 9.78 -14.40 -12.69
C ALA A 272 10.38 -13.16 -13.38
N SER A 273 11.72 -13.10 -13.46
CA SER A 273 12.41 -11.95 -14.04
C SER A 273 13.59 -12.38 -14.90
N THR A 274 13.69 -11.77 -16.07
CA THR A 274 14.90 -11.80 -16.90
C THR A 274 15.92 -10.81 -16.35
N GLY A 275 17.18 -10.94 -16.74
CA GLY A 275 18.21 -9.96 -16.36
C GLY A 275 17.83 -8.52 -16.70
N ALA A 276 17.13 -8.30 -17.82
CA ALA A 276 16.65 -6.99 -18.23
C ALA A 276 15.55 -6.45 -17.27
N GLU A 277 14.63 -7.29 -16.83
CA GLU A 277 13.58 -6.92 -15.86
C GLU A 277 14.18 -6.56 -14.49
N ILE A 278 15.24 -7.26 -14.07
CA ILE A 278 15.97 -6.93 -12.82
C ILE A 278 16.60 -5.54 -12.92
N VAL A 279 17.31 -5.26 -14.02
CA VAL A 279 17.92 -3.93 -14.24
C VAL A 279 16.86 -2.83 -14.25
N LEU A 280 15.73 -3.08 -14.91
CA LEU A 280 14.62 -2.12 -14.97
C LEU A 280 13.97 -1.93 -13.60
N ALA A 281 13.80 -3.00 -12.83
CA ALA A 281 13.28 -2.93 -11.45
C ALA A 281 14.20 -2.10 -10.54
N VAL A 282 15.51 -2.30 -10.63
CA VAL A 282 16.51 -1.50 -9.92
C VAL A 282 16.42 -0.03 -10.33
N ALA A 283 16.32 0.27 -11.64
CA ALA A 283 16.17 1.64 -12.13
C ALA A 283 14.88 2.30 -11.61
N CYS A 284 13.75 1.57 -11.58
CA CYS A 284 12.50 2.04 -11.03
C CYS A 284 12.58 2.28 -9.51
N GLY A 285 13.28 1.41 -8.78
CA GLY A 285 13.54 1.58 -7.35
C GLY A 285 14.38 2.82 -7.05
N LEU A 286 15.45 3.04 -7.83
CA LEU A 286 16.28 4.24 -7.73
C LEU A 286 15.50 5.52 -8.07
N LEU A 287 14.65 5.47 -9.09
CA LEU A 287 13.77 6.59 -9.46
C LEU A 287 12.78 6.93 -8.33
N SER A 288 12.20 5.92 -7.70
CA SER A 288 11.33 6.11 -6.52
C SER A 288 12.10 6.72 -5.35
N ALA A 289 13.29 6.20 -5.04
CA ALA A 289 14.15 6.73 -3.98
C ALA A 289 14.57 8.18 -4.23
N PHE A 290 14.89 8.53 -5.47
CA PHE A 290 15.16 9.89 -5.90
C PHE A 290 13.96 10.81 -5.69
N GLY A 291 12.76 10.37 -6.06
CA GLY A 291 11.52 11.11 -5.82
C GLY A 291 11.25 11.35 -4.33
N VAL A 292 11.45 10.33 -3.48
CA VAL A 292 11.38 10.45 -2.02
C VAL A 292 12.38 11.48 -1.49
N ALA A 293 13.63 11.45 -1.99
CA ALA A 293 14.65 12.43 -1.60
C ALA A 293 14.25 13.87 -1.97
N GLN A 294 13.63 14.07 -3.14
CA GLN A 294 13.12 15.39 -3.53
C GLN A 294 11.99 15.87 -2.59
N LEU A 295 11.04 14.99 -2.26
CA LEU A 295 9.97 15.30 -1.30
C LEU A 295 10.51 15.62 0.10
N ALA A 296 11.58 14.95 0.52
CA ALA A 296 12.25 15.23 1.78
C ALA A 296 12.90 16.63 1.78
N ARG A 297 13.60 16.99 0.69
CA ARG A 297 14.19 18.33 0.51
C ARG A 297 13.13 19.43 0.44
N ALA A 298 12.05 19.20 -0.29
CA ALA A 298 10.95 20.16 -0.38
C ALA A 298 10.34 20.49 1.00
N ARG A 299 10.35 19.51 1.91
CA ARG A 299 9.89 19.69 3.28
C ARG A 299 10.83 20.57 4.12
N GLU A 300 12.14 20.46 3.93
CA GLU A 300 13.15 21.26 4.63
C GLU A 300 13.13 22.72 4.19
N THR A 301 12.78 22.98 2.94
CA THR A 301 12.70 24.32 2.36
C THR A 301 11.35 25.02 2.56
N ALA A 302 10.33 24.30 3.06
CA ALA A 302 9.01 24.90 3.32
C ALA A 302 9.11 25.87 4.52
N PRO A 303 8.62 27.12 4.39
CA PRO A 303 8.58 28.06 5.51
C PRO A 303 7.80 27.45 6.68
N THR A 304 8.38 27.45 7.86
CA THR A 304 7.68 27.11 9.09
C THR A 304 6.52 28.08 9.25
N PRO A 305 5.26 27.63 9.42
CA PRO A 305 4.17 28.55 9.69
C PRO A 305 4.50 29.31 10.98
N GLU A 306 4.59 30.64 10.88
CA GLU A 306 4.71 31.47 12.06
C GLU A 306 3.53 31.18 13.00
N PRO A 307 3.77 30.97 14.30
CA PRO A 307 2.69 30.85 15.26
C PRO A 307 1.91 32.17 15.20
N LYS A 308 0.64 32.12 14.81
CA LYS A 308 -0.25 33.27 14.94
C LYS A 308 -0.30 33.60 16.42
N VAL A 309 0.44 34.65 16.81
CA VAL A 309 0.26 35.31 18.09
C VAL A 309 -1.15 35.85 18.07
N LEU A 310 -2.04 35.22 18.79
CA LEU A 310 -3.36 35.75 19.07
C LEU A 310 -3.13 36.94 20.03
N THR A 311 -2.90 38.12 19.46
CA THR A 311 -3.03 39.39 20.16
C THR A 311 -4.51 39.75 20.14
N GLY A 312 -5.13 39.75 21.31
CA GLY A 312 -6.46 40.29 21.52
C GLY A 312 -7.20 39.52 22.59
#